data_e7bd568149354b0abc77da29e798d2c9
#
_entry.id   e7bd568149354b0abc77da29e798d2c9
#
_cell.length_a   1.000
_cell.length_b   1.000
_cell.length_c   1.000
_cell.angle_alpha   90.00
_cell.angle_beta   90.00
_cell.angle_gamma   90.00
#
_symmetry.space_group_name_H-M   'P 1'
#
loop_
_entity.id
_entity.type
_entity.pdbx_description
1 polymer ?
#
loop_
_entity_poly.entity_id
_entity_poly.type
_entity_poly.pdbx_seq_one_letter_code
_entity_poly.pdbx_strand_id
1 'polypeptide(L)'
;MKKQESSAGFIAKWNYVDQLEELINTGTVLQDNLLLTKSNYQKLSESLRAELDMYIKSCEEKYTKRTNELLKIHCSKFLIFLQSHGINSVCKISCDIVCKFFEYEMPINPDERYVILSNSRLLLQYYVDMGKCEPVLPLLLEEDIHKYAILLEEDNLRAFTALQETCVCKAREVYDVIDFFVQEFENLGYKDTAKHNAAHITKCLYAFLSVNNLHYNIGIAELWYQRIESLVGSSYHAWIRIINLFDFYIQRKKFDPLKNYSFRKARDWKYPLWCSLAVNAYLDWLRRSFHSEGTIRSYKYVVYNFCDFRLLKKLSSFEDLNRNLINEFLRIDLHSTVNGTSGRNSVLRQFITFLEDNNYLADRTIHGVIPAKLAHPRKIITVLSDEQISHINEYRKTCNSPIELRDAAMVMIGLKLGFRSSDVINLKLSDIDWVNKKISITQYKTKVPISLPLSVDVGNAVFRYLKYGRPECDNPHVFVRHKAPYGILSGKICSNALNRILSAVTDGSFVKFHTLRKTFATSILKNNAGVERVIDALGNRDSTTVNVYLTYDELHMRKCALSLKEMSIPMGGATK
;
A
#
# COMPACT_ATOMS: atom_id res chain seq x y z
N MET A 1 6.59 -12.12 -27.08
CA MET A 1 7.74 -11.43 -27.68
C MET A 1 8.87 -11.07 -26.70
N LYS A 2 8.69 -11.07 -25.36
CA LYS A 2 9.79 -10.77 -24.39
C LYS A 2 10.67 -11.95 -23.97
N LYS A 3 10.38 -13.18 -24.40
CA LYS A 3 11.23 -14.36 -24.14
C LYS A 3 12.32 -14.61 -25.20
N GLN A 4 12.26 -13.91 -26.34
CA GLN A 4 13.28 -14.03 -27.38
C GLN A 4 14.46 -13.06 -27.23
N GLU A 5 14.27 -11.93 -26.52
CA GLU A 5 15.36 -10.97 -26.29
C GLU A 5 16.40 -11.46 -25.25
N SER A 6 16.00 -12.30 -24.28
CA SER A 6 16.96 -12.89 -23.33
C SER A 6 17.84 -14.00 -23.96
N SER A 7 17.33 -14.68 -24.98
CA SER A 7 18.08 -15.70 -25.73
C SER A 7 19.03 -15.07 -26.75
N ALA A 8 18.66 -13.95 -27.36
CA ALA A 8 19.53 -13.23 -28.30
C ALA A 8 20.75 -12.61 -27.60
N GLY A 9 20.59 -12.07 -26.39
CA GLY A 9 21.71 -11.58 -25.59
C GLY A 9 22.68 -12.68 -25.14
N PHE A 10 22.13 -13.87 -24.84
CA PHE A 10 22.94 -15.04 -24.49
C PHE A 10 23.71 -15.59 -25.71
N ILE A 11 23.07 -15.67 -26.87
CA ILE A 11 23.67 -16.10 -28.14
C ILE A 11 24.75 -15.11 -28.62
N ALA A 12 24.53 -13.79 -28.46
CA ALA A 12 25.55 -12.79 -28.77
C ALA A 12 26.80 -12.90 -27.87
N LYS A 13 26.64 -13.27 -26.59
CA LYS A 13 27.76 -13.53 -25.67
C LYS A 13 28.53 -14.80 -26.05
N TRP A 14 27.87 -15.84 -26.54
CA TRP A 14 28.54 -17.05 -27.06
C TRP A 14 29.34 -16.77 -28.35
N ASN A 15 28.78 -16.00 -29.27
CA ASN A 15 29.49 -15.57 -30.48
C ASN A 15 30.77 -14.77 -30.16
N TYR A 16 30.78 -13.99 -29.08
CA TYR A 16 31.97 -13.26 -28.63
C TYR A 16 33.04 -14.19 -28.07
N VAL A 17 32.65 -15.26 -27.38
CA VAL A 17 33.61 -16.27 -26.88
C VAL A 17 34.20 -17.09 -28.03
N ASP A 18 33.43 -17.42 -29.07
CA ASP A 18 33.89 -18.10 -30.27
C ASP A 18 34.86 -17.22 -31.08
N GLN A 19 34.57 -15.91 -31.18
CA GLN A 19 35.47 -14.93 -31.78
C GLN A 19 36.80 -14.79 -31.01
N LEU A 20 36.74 -14.85 -29.69
CA LEU A 20 37.96 -14.87 -28.84
C LEU A 20 38.79 -16.13 -29.04
N GLU A 21 38.18 -17.32 -29.23
CA GLU A 21 38.93 -18.54 -29.56
C GLU A 21 39.60 -18.48 -30.93
N GLU A 22 38.91 -17.90 -31.91
CA GLU A 22 39.48 -17.72 -33.25
C GLU A 22 40.67 -16.76 -33.23
N LEU A 23 40.59 -15.68 -32.45
CA LEU A 23 41.68 -14.73 -32.20
C LEU A 23 42.85 -15.34 -31.41
N ILE A 24 42.57 -16.24 -30.47
CA ILE A 24 43.59 -16.97 -29.69
C ILE A 24 44.34 -17.99 -30.59
N ASN A 25 43.58 -18.70 -31.43
CA ASN A 25 44.12 -19.68 -32.36
C ASN A 25 44.94 -19.06 -33.51
N THR A 26 44.70 -17.80 -33.83
CA THR A 26 45.42 -17.03 -34.86
C THR A 26 46.66 -16.30 -34.33
N GLY A 27 47.00 -16.42 -33.05
CA GLY A 27 48.26 -15.89 -32.49
C GLY A 27 48.26 -14.38 -32.22
N THR A 28 47.12 -13.74 -32.17
CA THR A 28 46.99 -12.29 -31.89
C THR A 28 46.97 -12.02 -30.35
N VAL A 29 47.33 -10.81 -29.95
CA VAL A 29 47.62 -10.22 -28.60
C VAL A 29 46.82 -10.74 -27.38
N LEU A 30 45.74 -11.46 -27.59
CA LEU A 30 44.90 -12.04 -26.52
C LEU A 30 45.53 -13.27 -25.82
N GLN A 31 46.57 -13.89 -26.40
CA GLN A 31 47.29 -15.00 -25.75
C GLN A 31 47.97 -14.57 -24.45
N ASP A 32 48.46 -13.34 -24.37
CA ASP A 32 49.15 -12.86 -23.17
C ASP A 32 48.21 -12.69 -21.97
N ASN A 33 46.97 -12.25 -22.20
CA ASN A 33 45.98 -12.12 -21.12
C ASN A 33 45.44 -13.48 -20.65
N LEU A 34 45.30 -14.46 -21.55
CA LEU A 34 44.87 -15.81 -21.17
C LEU A 34 45.99 -16.58 -20.47
N LEU A 35 47.26 -16.38 -20.89
CA LEU A 35 48.45 -16.91 -20.23
C LEU A 35 48.63 -16.31 -18.83
N LEU A 36 48.34 -15.01 -18.64
CA LEU A 36 48.31 -14.36 -17.32
C LEU A 36 47.26 -14.95 -16.38
N THR A 37 46.11 -15.34 -16.88
CA THR A 37 45.04 -15.94 -16.07
C THR A 37 45.32 -17.39 -15.69
N LYS A 38 45.90 -18.22 -16.59
CA LYS A 38 46.44 -19.55 -16.24
C LYS A 38 47.55 -19.43 -15.20
N SER A 39 48.37 -18.39 -15.28
CA SER A 39 49.39 -18.04 -14.29
C SER A 39 48.80 -17.77 -12.89
N ASN A 40 47.59 -17.21 -12.79
CA ASN A 40 46.94 -16.95 -11.48
C ASN A 40 46.64 -18.25 -10.72
N TYR A 41 46.06 -19.25 -11.38
CA TYR A 41 45.86 -20.57 -10.76
C TYR A 41 47.17 -21.19 -10.24
N GLN A 42 48.24 -21.09 -11.01
CA GLN A 42 49.56 -21.63 -10.60
C GLN A 42 50.21 -20.87 -9.44
N LYS A 43 49.87 -19.59 -9.24
CA LYS A 43 50.34 -18.74 -8.14
C LYS A 43 49.56 -18.91 -6.84
N LEU A 44 48.43 -19.61 -6.87
CA LEU A 44 47.66 -19.88 -5.67
C LEU A 44 48.46 -20.75 -4.68
N SER A 45 48.30 -20.47 -3.39
CA SER A 45 48.76 -21.34 -2.33
C SER A 45 48.15 -22.74 -2.47
N GLU A 46 48.85 -23.76 -1.98
CA GLU A 46 48.40 -25.14 -2.07
C GLU A 46 46.98 -25.31 -1.47
N SER A 47 46.72 -24.66 -0.34
CA SER A 47 45.39 -24.66 0.33
C SER A 47 44.27 -24.09 -0.56
N LEU A 48 44.47 -22.89 -1.13
CA LEU A 48 43.43 -22.26 -1.97
C LEU A 48 43.26 -22.99 -3.31
N ARG A 49 44.34 -23.59 -3.83
CA ARG A 49 44.29 -24.40 -5.04
C ARG A 49 43.45 -25.65 -4.83
N ALA A 50 43.66 -26.35 -3.71
CA ALA A 50 42.87 -27.54 -3.35
C ALA A 50 41.37 -27.21 -3.18
N GLU A 51 41.06 -26.09 -2.56
CA GLU A 51 39.68 -25.64 -2.41
C GLU A 51 39.03 -25.33 -3.77
N LEU A 52 39.73 -24.68 -4.69
CA LEU A 52 39.23 -24.40 -6.03
C LEU A 52 39.04 -25.70 -6.83
N ASP A 53 39.99 -26.64 -6.76
CA ASP A 53 39.89 -27.93 -7.47
C ASP A 53 38.71 -28.77 -6.97
N MET A 54 38.40 -28.74 -5.66
CA MET A 54 37.20 -29.37 -5.10
C MET A 54 35.91 -28.74 -5.67
N TYR A 55 35.88 -27.41 -5.77
CA TYR A 55 34.73 -26.72 -6.39
C TYR A 55 34.56 -27.09 -7.87
N ILE A 56 35.64 -27.02 -8.67
CA ILE A 56 35.59 -27.37 -10.09
C ILE A 56 35.15 -28.81 -10.30
N LYS A 57 35.66 -29.75 -9.48
CA LYS A 57 35.21 -31.16 -9.50
C LYS A 57 33.71 -31.29 -9.24
N SER A 58 33.14 -30.50 -8.32
CA SER A 58 31.70 -30.50 -8.07
C SER A 58 30.86 -29.93 -9.23
N CYS A 59 31.52 -29.23 -10.15
CA CYS A 59 30.89 -28.63 -11.33
C CYS A 59 30.97 -29.52 -12.58
N GLU A 60 31.80 -30.60 -12.59
CA GLU A 60 32.09 -31.43 -13.77
C GLU A 60 30.83 -32.10 -14.35
N GLU A 61 29.87 -32.50 -13.50
CA GLU A 61 28.61 -33.08 -13.93
C GLU A 61 27.58 -32.03 -14.41
N LYS A 62 27.78 -30.77 -14.01
CA LYS A 62 26.81 -29.68 -14.28
C LYS A 62 27.14 -28.88 -15.53
N TYR A 63 28.44 -28.77 -15.86
CA TYR A 63 28.93 -27.87 -16.91
C TYR A 63 29.89 -28.57 -17.86
N THR A 64 30.01 -28.00 -19.07
CA THR A 64 30.97 -28.49 -20.06
C THR A 64 32.43 -28.26 -19.60
N LYS A 65 33.38 -29.04 -20.15
CA LYS A 65 34.80 -28.88 -19.85
C LYS A 65 35.27 -27.43 -20.04
N ARG A 66 34.85 -26.78 -21.13
CA ARG A 66 35.17 -25.38 -21.44
C ARG A 66 34.62 -24.40 -20.37
N THR A 67 33.38 -24.61 -19.94
CA THR A 67 32.80 -23.79 -18.88
C THR A 67 33.58 -23.95 -17.57
N ASN A 68 33.96 -25.14 -17.21
CA ASN A 68 34.76 -25.41 -16.01
C ASN A 68 36.15 -24.78 -16.08
N GLU A 69 36.78 -24.71 -17.26
CA GLU A 69 38.05 -23.99 -17.47
C GLU A 69 37.87 -22.47 -17.24
N LEU A 70 36.80 -21.88 -17.77
CA LEU A 70 36.46 -20.46 -17.54
C LEU A 70 36.14 -20.17 -16.06
N LEU A 71 35.38 -21.03 -15.40
CA LEU A 71 35.15 -20.94 -13.96
C LEU A 71 36.45 -20.95 -13.19
N LYS A 72 37.35 -21.88 -13.53
CA LYS A 72 38.68 -21.97 -12.90
C LYS A 72 39.51 -20.70 -13.07
N ILE A 73 39.46 -20.07 -14.25
CA ILE A 73 40.16 -18.81 -14.53
C ILE A 73 39.58 -17.66 -13.69
N HIS A 74 38.29 -17.46 -13.73
CA HIS A 74 37.65 -16.32 -13.03
C HIS A 74 37.71 -16.47 -11.50
N CYS A 75 37.47 -17.67 -10.99
CA CYS A 75 37.59 -17.94 -9.56
C CYS A 75 39.03 -17.78 -9.07
N SER A 76 40.06 -18.12 -9.92
CA SER A 76 41.46 -17.87 -9.58
C SER A 76 41.78 -16.38 -9.39
N LYS A 77 41.16 -15.47 -10.17
CA LYS A 77 41.30 -14.02 -9.95
C LYS A 77 40.86 -13.62 -8.54
N PHE A 78 39.68 -14.08 -8.11
CA PHE A 78 39.18 -13.82 -6.77
C PHE A 78 40.08 -14.38 -5.68
N LEU A 79 40.52 -15.63 -5.81
CA LEU A 79 41.38 -16.28 -4.82
C LEU A 79 42.77 -15.65 -4.74
N ILE A 80 43.37 -15.20 -5.86
CA ILE A 80 44.62 -14.43 -5.86
C ILE A 80 44.45 -13.07 -5.18
N PHE A 81 43.31 -12.40 -5.40
CA PHE A 81 42.99 -11.17 -4.68
C PHE A 81 42.95 -11.42 -3.16
N LEU A 82 42.31 -12.50 -2.72
CA LEU A 82 42.28 -12.88 -1.30
C LEU A 82 43.72 -13.14 -0.77
N GLN A 83 44.49 -13.90 -1.51
CA GLN A 83 45.88 -14.24 -1.14
C GLN A 83 46.77 -12.99 -1.05
N SER A 84 46.64 -12.02 -1.96
CA SER A 84 47.38 -10.75 -1.93
C SER A 84 47.07 -9.90 -0.70
N HIS A 85 45.87 -10.12 -0.09
CA HIS A 85 45.47 -9.49 1.16
C HIS A 85 45.73 -10.39 2.40
N GLY A 86 46.58 -11.41 2.25
CA GLY A 86 46.95 -12.27 3.37
C GLY A 86 45.97 -13.38 3.74
N ILE A 87 44.93 -13.60 2.94
CA ILE A 87 43.88 -14.60 3.21
C ILE A 87 44.21 -15.87 2.45
N ASN A 88 44.70 -16.89 3.17
CA ASN A 88 45.07 -18.19 2.63
C ASN A 88 44.09 -19.31 3.02
N SER A 89 42.95 -18.97 3.64
CA SER A 89 41.91 -19.92 4.02
C SER A 89 40.54 -19.32 3.74
N VAL A 90 39.68 -20.10 3.10
CA VAL A 90 38.32 -19.68 2.75
C VAL A 90 37.45 -19.37 3.98
N CYS A 91 37.72 -20.02 5.12
CA CYS A 91 37.00 -19.73 6.37
C CYS A 91 37.32 -18.35 7.00
N LYS A 92 38.30 -17.64 6.48
CA LYS A 92 38.70 -16.29 6.94
C LYS A 92 38.20 -15.18 6.02
N ILE A 93 37.41 -15.49 5.02
CA ILE A 93 36.83 -14.48 4.13
C ILE A 93 35.83 -13.65 4.92
N SER A 94 35.99 -12.32 4.93
CA SER A 94 35.12 -11.37 5.60
C SER A 94 34.32 -10.50 4.62
N CYS A 95 33.27 -9.83 5.10
CA CYS A 95 32.51 -8.89 4.30
C CYS A 95 33.40 -7.78 3.71
N ASP A 96 34.30 -7.20 4.52
CA ASP A 96 35.22 -6.14 4.11
C ASP A 96 36.06 -6.52 2.88
N ILE A 97 36.65 -7.72 2.86
CA ILE A 97 37.47 -8.14 1.75
C ILE A 97 36.65 -8.40 0.49
N VAL A 98 35.41 -8.90 0.62
CA VAL A 98 34.51 -9.11 -0.53
C VAL A 98 34.06 -7.79 -1.11
N CYS A 99 33.74 -6.79 -0.27
CA CYS A 99 33.44 -5.44 -0.72
C CYS A 99 34.65 -4.80 -1.45
N LYS A 100 35.86 -4.95 -0.91
CA LYS A 100 37.08 -4.47 -1.58
C LYS A 100 37.32 -5.17 -2.94
N PHE A 101 37.01 -6.44 -3.05
CA PHE A 101 37.09 -7.14 -4.34
C PHE A 101 36.06 -6.61 -5.34
N PHE A 102 34.85 -6.37 -4.89
CA PHE A 102 33.79 -5.77 -5.73
C PHE A 102 34.21 -4.40 -6.27
N GLU A 103 34.79 -3.54 -5.42
CA GLU A 103 35.30 -2.22 -5.81
C GLU A 103 36.55 -2.33 -6.74
N TYR A 104 37.43 -3.28 -6.49
CA TYR A 104 38.64 -3.55 -7.31
C TYR A 104 38.26 -3.90 -8.74
N GLU A 105 37.23 -4.69 -8.95
CA GLU A 105 36.73 -5.09 -10.27
C GLU A 105 35.91 -4.00 -11.00
N MET A 106 35.62 -2.87 -10.33
CA MET A 106 34.82 -1.75 -10.91
C MET A 106 35.41 -1.13 -12.19
N PRO A 107 36.76 -0.96 -12.33
CA PRO A 107 37.38 -0.33 -13.51
C PRO A 107 37.38 -1.22 -14.77
N ILE A 108 37.03 -2.49 -14.65
CA ILE A 108 37.05 -3.45 -15.75
C ILE A 108 35.83 -3.26 -16.65
N ASN A 109 35.92 -3.70 -17.91
CA ASN A 109 34.81 -3.73 -18.84
C ASN A 109 33.56 -4.36 -18.16
N PRO A 110 32.37 -3.73 -18.23
CA PRO A 110 31.17 -4.18 -17.53
C PRO A 110 30.80 -5.66 -17.79
N ASP A 111 30.99 -6.16 -19.00
CA ASP A 111 30.67 -7.55 -19.35
C ASP A 111 31.65 -8.54 -18.71
N GLU A 112 32.94 -8.24 -18.72
CA GLU A 112 33.95 -9.05 -18.08
C GLU A 112 33.81 -9.04 -16.56
N ARG A 113 33.60 -7.86 -15.99
CA ARG A 113 33.29 -7.67 -14.58
C ARG A 113 32.13 -8.53 -14.12
N TYR A 114 30.97 -8.45 -14.84
CA TYR A 114 29.79 -9.25 -14.52
C TYR A 114 30.10 -10.75 -14.47
N VAL A 115 30.88 -11.27 -15.41
CA VAL A 115 31.26 -12.70 -15.48
C VAL A 115 32.14 -13.08 -14.30
N ILE A 116 33.15 -12.26 -13.98
CA ILE A 116 34.06 -12.52 -12.84
C ILE A 116 33.29 -12.52 -11.53
N LEU A 117 32.48 -11.49 -11.27
CA LEU A 117 31.69 -11.39 -10.05
C LEU A 117 30.69 -12.54 -9.94
N SER A 118 30.01 -12.90 -11.05
CA SER A 118 29.06 -14.01 -11.09
C SER A 118 29.72 -15.35 -10.77
N ASN A 119 30.89 -15.63 -11.32
CA ASN A 119 31.60 -16.88 -11.07
C ASN A 119 32.21 -16.93 -9.66
N SER A 120 32.70 -15.80 -9.16
CA SER A 120 33.20 -15.69 -7.78
C SER A 120 32.03 -15.85 -6.77
N ARG A 121 30.84 -15.37 -7.11
CA ARG A 121 29.63 -15.58 -6.32
C ARG A 121 29.25 -17.06 -6.23
N LEU A 122 29.30 -17.79 -7.35
CA LEU A 122 29.04 -19.23 -7.36
C LEU A 122 30.03 -20.00 -6.50
N LEU A 123 31.31 -19.62 -6.54
CA LEU A 123 32.35 -20.20 -5.68
C LEU A 123 32.06 -19.93 -4.20
N LEU A 124 31.72 -18.69 -3.84
CA LEU A 124 31.34 -18.32 -2.47
C LEU A 124 30.08 -19.06 -2.02
N GLN A 125 29.07 -19.21 -2.89
CA GLN A 125 27.89 -20.00 -2.57
C GLN A 125 28.22 -21.45 -2.27
N TYR A 126 29.10 -22.07 -3.05
CA TYR A 126 29.61 -23.43 -2.75
C TYR A 126 30.27 -23.51 -1.36
N TYR A 127 31.07 -22.50 -0.97
CA TYR A 127 31.65 -22.48 0.36
C TYR A 127 30.65 -22.25 1.47
N VAL A 128 29.57 -21.49 1.21
CA VAL A 128 28.44 -21.35 2.13
C VAL A 128 27.72 -22.69 2.32
N ASP A 129 27.43 -23.39 1.23
CA ASP A 129 26.76 -24.70 1.24
C ASP A 129 27.59 -25.76 1.99
N MET A 130 28.89 -25.64 1.96
CA MET A 130 29.86 -26.48 2.72
C MET A 130 30.05 -26.01 4.18
N GLY A 131 29.35 -24.96 4.61
CA GLY A 131 29.45 -24.40 5.97
C GLY A 131 30.79 -23.70 6.27
N LYS A 132 31.58 -23.33 5.24
CA LYS A 132 32.89 -22.69 5.37
C LYS A 132 32.83 -21.16 5.39
N CYS A 133 31.75 -20.59 4.90
CA CYS A 133 31.57 -19.14 4.74
C CYS A 133 30.21 -18.68 5.20
N GLU A 134 30.09 -17.37 5.50
CA GLU A 134 28.84 -16.75 5.82
C GLU A 134 27.97 -16.50 4.58
N PRO A 135 26.62 -16.69 4.64
CA PRO A 135 25.72 -16.54 3.52
C PRO A 135 25.64 -15.13 2.92
N VAL A 136 26.12 -14.13 3.62
CA VAL A 136 26.17 -12.75 3.11
C VAL A 136 27.21 -12.57 2.01
N LEU A 137 28.31 -13.33 2.03
CA LEU A 137 29.45 -13.10 1.15
C LEU A 137 29.10 -13.20 -0.35
N PRO A 138 28.38 -14.23 -0.83
CA PRO A 138 27.95 -14.26 -2.23
C PRO A 138 26.98 -13.12 -2.58
N LEU A 139 26.15 -12.65 -1.64
CA LEU A 139 25.22 -11.55 -1.87
C LEU A 139 25.92 -10.21 -2.13
N LEU A 140 27.08 -9.98 -1.49
CA LEU A 140 27.88 -8.76 -1.68
C LEU A 140 28.50 -8.64 -3.08
N LEU A 141 28.53 -9.72 -3.86
CA LEU A 141 28.95 -9.70 -5.27
C LEU A 141 27.79 -9.49 -6.24
N GLU A 142 26.56 -9.31 -5.76
CA GLU A 142 25.42 -8.89 -6.57
C GLU A 142 25.30 -7.35 -6.55
N GLU A 143 25.44 -6.72 -7.72
CA GLU A 143 25.40 -5.25 -7.85
C GLU A 143 24.13 -4.65 -7.26
N ASP A 144 22.99 -5.32 -7.49
CA ASP A 144 21.70 -4.88 -6.98
C ASP A 144 21.55 -5.01 -5.46
N ILE A 145 22.38 -5.82 -4.79
CA ILE A 145 22.41 -5.94 -3.33
C ILE A 145 23.52 -5.08 -2.75
N HIS A 146 24.70 -5.12 -3.37
CA HIS A 146 25.88 -4.38 -2.91
C HIS A 146 25.62 -2.89 -2.69
N LYS A 147 24.94 -2.23 -3.63
CA LYS A 147 24.61 -0.80 -3.56
C LYS A 147 23.75 -0.40 -2.34
N TYR A 148 23.06 -1.36 -1.72
CA TYR A 148 22.28 -1.14 -0.51
C TYR A 148 22.99 -1.61 0.77
N ALA A 149 24.07 -2.37 0.65
CA ALA A 149 24.90 -2.82 1.77
C ALA A 149 25.95 -1.75 2.15
N ILE A 150 25.50 -0.52 2.35
CA ILE A 150 26.36 0.64 2.60
C ILE A 150 27.18 0.42 3.86
N LEU A 151 28.52 0.53 3.75
CA LEU A 151 29.41 0.57 4.90
C LEU A 151 29.26 1.95 5.59
N LEU A 152 29.03 1.92 6.88
CA LEU A 152 28.82 3.13 7.68
C LEU A 152 30.16 3.65 8.23
N GLU A 153 30.41 4.95 8.10
CA GLU A 153 31.47 5.62 8.83
C GLU A 153 31.15 5.66 10.33
N GLU A 154 32.18 5.79 11.18
CA GLU A 154 32.05 5.70 12.65
C GLU A 154 30.97 6.64 13.23
N ASP A 155 30.89 7.87 12.79
CA ASP A 155 29.91 8.85 13.28
C ASP A 155 28.47 8.43 12.94
N ASN A 156 28.28 7.82 11.79
CA ASN A 156 27.00 7.28 11.34
C ASN A 156 26.64 6.00 12.08
N LEU A 157 27.62 5.15 12.33
CA LEU A 157 27.44 3.87 13.03
C LEU A 157 26.93 4.07 14.47
N ARG A 158 27.31 5.16 15.17
CA ARG A 158 26.84 5.47 16.52
C ARG A 158 25.32 5.59 16.61
N ALA A 159 24.65 6.17 15.59
CA ALA A 159 23.20 6.27 15.56
C ALA A 159 22.50 4.90 15.49
N PHE A 160 23.13 3.93 14.80
CA PHE A 160 22.62 2.55 14.70
C PHE A 160 22.93 1.74 15.95
N THR A 161 24.14 1.87 16.51
CA THR A 161 24.55 1.15 17.72
C THR A 161 23.72 1.56 18.93
N ALA A 162 23.30 2.82 19.03
CA ALA A 162 22.39 3.29 20.08
C ALA A 162 21.02 2.56 20.08
N LEU A 163 20.61 2.00 18.96
CA LEU A 163 19.37 1.23 18.84
C LEU A 163 19.57 -0.28 19.11
N GLN A 164 20.79 -0.75 19.27
CA GLN A 164 21.06 -2.18 19.48
C GLN A 164 20.60 -2.71 20.85
N GLU A 165 20.42 -1.85 21.85
CA GLU A 165 19.88 -2.24 23.16
C GLU A 165 18.49 -2.90 23.07
N THR A 166 17.72 -2.61 22.02
CA THR A 166 16.39 -3.18 21.74
C THR A 166 16.42 -4.23 20.64
N CYS A 167 17.53 -4.96 20.50
CA CYS A 167 17.72 -5.98 19.48
C CYS A 167 16.63 -7.07 19.56
N VAL A 168 16.09 -7.44 18.38
CA VAL A 168 15.09 -8.51 18.25
C VAL A 168 15.76 -9.84 17.88
N CYS A 169 16.73 -9.81 16.95
CA CYS A 169 17.47 -10.99 16.53
C CYS A 169 18.83 -10.62 15.89
N LYS A 170 19.72 -11.62 15.82
CA LYS A 170 21.02 -11.47 15.15
C LYS A 170 20.86 -11.40 13.63
N ALA A 171 21.83 -10.80 12.94
CA ALA A 171 21.81 -10.74 11.46
C ALA A 171 21.66 -12.13 10.81
N ARG A 172 22.33 -13.15 11.33
CA ARG A 172 22.22 -14.53 10.82
C ARG A 172 20.79 -15.06 10.90
N GLU A 173 20.09 -14.83 12.02
CA GLU A 173 18.71 -15.25 12.21
C GLU A 173 17.75 -14.55 11.24
N VAL A 174 18.10 -13.34 10.78
CA VAL A 174 17.38 -12.65 9.69
C VAL A 174 17.45 -13.47 8.40
N TYR A 175 18.64 -13.94 8.04
CA TYR A 175 18.83 -14.76 6.84
C TYR A 175 18.05 -16.06 6.89
N ASP A 176 18.09 -16.75 8.02
CA ASP A 176 17.45 -18.06 8.23
C ASP A 176 15.92 -18.02 8.08
N VAL A 177 15.29 -16.84 8.21
CA VAL A 177 13.84 -16.69 8.05
C VAL A 177 13.41 -16.12 6.69
N ILE A 178 14.34 -15.70 5.82
CA ILE A 178 14.00 -15.08 4.52
C ILE A 178 13.16 -16.02 3.65
N ASP A 179 13.60 -17.26 3.49
CA ASP A 179 12.92 -18.22 2.59
C ASP A 179 11.52 -18.56 3.13
N PHE A 180 11.36 -18.73 4.44
CA PHE A 180 10.06 -18.95 5.05
C PHE A 180 9.13 -17.74 4.89
N PHE A 181 9.69 -16.53 5.01
CA PHE A 181 8.93 -15.30 4.76
C PHE A 181 8.47 -15.19 3.30
N VAL A 182 9.32 -15.55 2.35
CA VAL A 182 8.99 -15.57 0.92
C VAL A 182 7.96 -16.65 0.62
N GLN A 183 8.05 -17.82 1.27
CA GLN A 183 7.07 -18.89 1.14
C GLN A 183 5.66 -18.46 1.57
N GLU A 184 5.53 -17.59 2.57
CA GLU A 184 4.23 -17.03 2.95
C GLU A 184 3.58 -16.20 1.84
N PHE A 185 4.38 -15.52 0.98
CA PHE A 185 3.83 -14.85 -0.20
C PHE A 185 3.27 -15.86 -1.21
N GLU A 186 3.89 -17.01 -1.37
CA GLU A 186 3.42 -18.09 -2.24
C GLU A 186 2.13 -18.70 -1.71
N ASN A 187 2.08 -19.04 -0.42
CA ASN A 187 0.90 -19.57 0.26
C ASN A 187 -0.32 -18.63 0.13
N LEU A 188 -0.08 -17.32 0.06
CA LEU A 188 -1.10 -16.30 -0.11
C LEU A 188 -1.42 -15.98 -1.58
N GLY A 189 -0.85 -16.71 -2.54
CA GLY A 189 -1.10 -16.56 -3.97
C GLY A 189 -0.51 -15.29 -4.60
N TYR A 190 0.56 -14.73 -4.04
CA TYR A 190 1.24 -13.59 -4.65
C TYR A 190 1.97 -13.99 -5.94
N LYS A 191 2.06 -13.05 -6.89
CA LYS A 191 2.82 -13.23 -8.13
C LYS A 191 4.33 -13.30 -7.85
N ASP A 192 5.07 -13.98 -8.75
CA ASP A 192 6.53 -14.14 -8.65
C ASP A 192 7.29 -12.83 -8.47
N THR A 193 6.85 -11.76 -9.14
CA THR A 193 7.43 -10.42 -8.95
C THR A 193 7.35 -9.91 -7.51
N ALA A 194 6.30 -10.23 -6.77
CA ALA A 194 6.17 -9.83 -5.37
C ALA A 194 7.04 -10.69 -4.46
N LYS A 195 7.16 -11.99 -4.74
CA LYS A 195 8.07 -12.92 -4.06
C LYS A 195 9.52 -12.49 -4.28
N HIS A 196 9.88 -12.22 -5.52
CA HIS A 196 11.22 -11.73 -5.87
C HIS A 196 11.56 -10.43 -5.14
N ASN A 197 10.66 -9.45 -5.12
CA ASN A 197 10.87 -8.21 -4.38
C ASN A 197 11.01 -8.45 -2.86
N ALA A 198 10.22 -9.38 -2.29
CA ALA A 198 10.33 -9.71 -0.88
C ALA A 198 11.70 -10.31 -0.56
N ALA A 199 12.15 -11.29 -1.35
CA ALA A 199 13.48 -11.90 -1.21
C ALA A 199 14.59 -10.87 -1.39
N HIS A 200 14.53 -10.05 -2.44
CA HIS A 200 15.54 -9.04 -2.75
C HIS A 200 15.68 -8.02 -1.61
N ILE A 201 14.60 -7.41 -1.16
CA ILE A 201 14.62 -6.35 -0.12
C ILE A 201 15.14 -6.92 1.21
N THR A 202 14.73 -8.12 1.59
CA THR A 202 15.18 -8.74 2.84
C THR A 202 16.65 -9.17 2.78
N LYS A 203 17.14 -9.61 1.62
CA LYS A 203 18.56 -9.87 1.38
C LYS A 203 19.41 -8.60 1.42
N CYS A 204 18.91 -7.48 0.86
CA CYS A 204 19.58 -6.17 0.98
C CYS A 204 19.73 -5.73 2.43
N LEU A 205 18.66 -5.88 3.22
CA LEU A 205 18.69 -5.57 4.65
C LEU A 205 19.68 -6.48 5.41
N TYR A 206 19.66 -7.77 5.13
CA TYR A 206 20.60 -8.72 5.73
C TYR A 206 22.06 -8.37 5.38
N ALA A 207 22.34 -8.02 4.12
CA ALA A 207 23.67 -7.62 3.69
C ALA A 207 24.15 -6.36 4.43
N PHE A 208 23.27 -5.34 4.57
CA PHE A 208 23.57 -4.14 5.34
C PHE A 208 23.90 -4.43 6.81
N LEU A 209 23.09 -5.25 7.47
CA LEU A 209 23.30 -5.63 8.87
C LEU A 209 24.64 -6.36 9.05
N SER A 210 24.96 -7.28 8.14
CA SER A 210 26.17 -8.10 8.21
C SER A 210 27.44 -7.29 7.96
N VAL A 211 27.45 -6.41 6.96
CA VAL A 211 28.61 -5.55 6.64
C VAL A 211 28.94 -4.62 7.80
N ASN A 212 27.92 -4.10 8.52
CA ASN A 212 28.09 -3.17 9.62
C ASN A 212 28.10 -3.84 11.00
N ASN A 213 28.11 -5.17 11.06
CA ASN A 213 28.05 -5.95 12.31
C ASN A 213 26.92 -5.52 13.23
N LEU A 214 25.75 -5.27 12.67
CA LEU A 214 24.54 -4.84 13.36
C LEU A 214 23.56 -5.99 13.56
N HIS A 215 22.81 -5.92 14.65
CA HIS A 215 21.67 -6.80 14.92
C HIS A 215 20.38 -6.14 14.43
N TYR A 216 19.37 -6.97 14.17
CA TYR A 216 18.11 -6.48 13.64
C TYR A 216 17.21 -5.90 14.74
N ASN A 217 16.68 -4.71 14.47
CA ASN A 217 15.42 -4.20 14.97
C ASN A 217 14.79 -3.27 13.93
N ILE A 218 13.49 -2.97 14.11
CA ILE A 218 12.75 -2.14 13.14
C ILE A 218 13.32 -0.71 13.04
N GLY A 219 13.82 -0.13 14.12
CA GLY A 219 14.43 1.20 14.12
C GLY A 219 15.71 1.25 13.27
N ILE A 220 16.54 0.20 13.31
CA ILE A 220 17.72 0.05 12.45
C ILE A 220 17.29 -0.07 10.98
N ALA A 221 16.27 -0.88 10.69
CA ALA A 221 15.74 -1.02 9.33
C ALA A 221 15.13 0.31 8.80
N GLU A 222 14.48 1.10 9.67
CA GLU A 222 13.97 2.43 9.32
C GLU A 222 15.09 3.43 9.01
N LEU A 223 16.13 3.49 9.84
CA LEU A 223 17.28 4.36 9.60
C LEU A 223 18.05 3.97 8.34
N TRP A 224 18.27 2.67 8.13
CA TRP A 224 18.86 2.17 6.89
C TRP A 224 18.02 2.62 5.67
N TYR A 225 16.72 2.39 5.71
CA TYR A 225 15.84 2.78 4.61
C TYR A 225 15.90 4.28 4.31
N GLN A 226 15.93 5.14 5.32
CA GLN A 226 16.06 6.60 5.14
C GLN A 226 17.33 6.98 4.37
N ARG A 227 18.41 6.23 4.52
CA ARG A 227 19.67 6.48 3.80
C ARG A 227 19.66 6.03 2.36
N ILE A 228 18.94 4.94 2.07
CA ILE A 228 18.84 4.40 0.71
C ILE A 228 17.62 4.92 -0.07
N GLU A 229 16.76 5.76 0.54
CA GLU A 229 15.50 6.20 -0.06
C GLU A 229 15.69 6.82 -1.45
N SER A 230 16.75 7.62 -1.64
CA SER A 230 17.08 8.22 -2.93
C SER A 230 17.48 7.19 -4.01
N LEU A 231 18.04 6.04 -3.60
CA LEU A 231 18.44 4.95 -4.50
C LEU A 231 17.26 4.06 -4.90
N VAL A 232 16.22 3.99 -4.06
CA VAL A 232 15.06 3.13 -4.27
C VAL A 232 14.08 3.72 -5.30
N GLY A 233 14.01 5.05 -5.45
CA GLY A 233 13.20 5.74 -6.43
C GLY A 233 11.68 5.49 -6.28
N SER A 234 10.99 5.23 -7.38
CA SER A 234 9.53 5.05 -7.40
C SER A 234 9.01 3.80 -6.65
N SER A 235 9.89 2.86 -6.32
CA SER A 235 9.55 1.61 -5.62
C SER A 235 9.43 1.77 -4.10
N TYR A 236 9.62 2.96 -3.56
CA TYR A 236 9.72 3.20 -2.11
C TYR A 236 8.55 2.64 -1.28
N HIS A 237 7.32 2.68 -1.81
CA HIS A 237 6.16 2.10 -1.11
C HIS A 237 6.25 0.58 -0.94
N ALA A 238 6.82 -0.11 -1.94
CA ALA A 238 7.01 -1.56 -1.86
C ALA A 238 8.07 -1.92 -0.80
N TRP A 239 9.16 -1.18 -0.75
CA TRP A 239 10.23 -1.37 0.24
C TRP A 239 9.72 -1.19 1.66
N ILE A 240 9.09 -0.04 1.97
CA ILE A 240 8.50 0.23 3.28
C ILE A 240 7.53 -0.88 3.69
N ARG A 241 6.67 -1.30 2.76
CA ARG A 241 5.70 -2.35 3.05
C ARG A 241 6.37 -3.68 3.36
N ILE A 242 7.36 -4.09 2.58
CA ILE A 242 8.04 -5.38 2.77
C ILE A 242 8.84 -5.38 4.08
N ILE A 243 9.59 -4.31 4.39
CA ILE A 243 10.34 -4.20 5.65
C ILE A 243 9.40 -4.35 6.86
N ASN A 244 8.26 -3.66 6.85
CA ASN A 244 7.30 -3.77 7.96
C ASN A 244 6.60 -5.13 8.03
N LEU A 245 6.32 -5.78 6.88
CA LEU A 245 5.79 -7.15 6.85
C LEU A 245 6.82 -8.13 7.41
N PHE A 246 8.08 -7.94 7.07
CA PHE A 246 9.19 -8.77 7.54
C PHE A 246 9.41 -8.62 9.05
N ASP A 247 9.38 -7.38 9.57
CA ASP A 247 9.43 -7.13 11.01
C ASP A 247 8.31 -7.86 11.76
N PHE A 248 7.10 -7.74 11.25
CA PHE A 248 5.95 -8.43 11.84
C PHE A 248 6.09 -9.96 11.78
N TYR A 249 6.68 -10.48 10.69
CA TYR A 249 6.95 -11.90 10.52
C TYR A 249 8.02 -12.42 11.49
N ILE A 250 9.11 -11.67 11.66
CA ILE A 250 10.16 -12.01 12.65
C ILE A 250 9.57 -12.18 14.04
N GLN A 251 8.70 -11.21 14.45
CA GLN A 251 8.11 -11.20 15.78
C GLN A 251 7.04 -12.27 15.99
N ARG A 252 6.25 -12.64 14.97
CA ARG A 252 5.04 -13.45 15.10
C ARG A 252 5.00 -14.70 14.24
N LYS A 253 6.00 -14.93 13.38
CA LYS A 253 6.09 -16.03 12.41
C LYS A 253 4.91 -16.09 11.42
N LYS A 254 4.16 -15.00 11.28
CA LYS A 254 3.09 -14.81 10.29
C LYS A 254 2.86 -13.32 10.07
N PHE A 255 2.27 -12.93 8.96
CA PHE A 255 1.85 -11.56 8.72
C PHE A 255 0.41 -11.47 8.22
N ASP A 256 -0.25 -10.33 8.46
CA ASP A 256 -1.55 -10.00 7.87
C ASP A 256 -1.31 -9.09 6.66
N PRO A 257 -1.43 -9.64 5.43
CA PRO A 257 -1.14 -8.89 4.21
C PRO A 257 -2.18 -7.81 3.91
N LEU A 258 -3.30 -7.79 4.63
CA LEU A 258 -4.36 -6.78 4.50
C LEU A 258 -4.10 -5.55 5.38
N LYS A 259 -3.27 -5.68 6.40
CA LYS A 259 -2.92 -4.59 7.30
C LYS A 259 -2.04 -3.56 6.56
N ASN A 260 -2.30 -2.29 6.78
CA ASN A 260 -1.44 -1.22 6.29
C ASN A 260 -0.20 -1.14 7.18
N TYR A 261 0.94 -1.49 6.62
CA TYR A 261 2.24 -1.29 7.23
C TYR A 261 2.89 -0.05 6.63
N SER A 262 3.26 0.91 7.43
CA SER A 262 4.00 2.10 7.01
C SER A 262 4.83 2.64 8.15
N PHE A 263 6.04 3.14 7.87
CA PHE A 263 6.85 3.93 8.79
C PHE A 263 6.23 5.31 9.09
N ARG A 264 5.07 5.63 8.56
CA ARG A 264 4.38 6.83 9.01
C ARG A 264 4.16 6.65 10.50
N LYS A 265 5.04 7.24 11.29
CA LYS A 265 4.76 7.54 12.69
C LYS A 265 3.34 8.07 12.72
N ALA A 266 2.48 7.42 13.50
CA ALA A 266 1.21 8.04 13.86
C ALA A 266 1.60 9.48 14.19
N ARG A 267 0.94 10.47 13.53
CA ARG A 267 1.27 11.89 13.73
C ARG A 267 1.61 12.08 15.19
N ASP A 268 2.84 12.50 15.46
CA ASP A 268 3.31 12.70 16.82
C ASP A 268 2.56 13.90 17.37
N TRP A 269 1.46 13.62 18.02
CA TRP A 269 0.59 14.64 18.58
C TRP A 269 1.27 15.27 19.79
N LYS A 270 1.78 16.48 19.61
CA LYS A 270 2.52 17.22 20.64
C LYS A 270 1.58 17.96 21.59
N TYR A 271 0.61 17.26 22.18
CA TYR A 271 -0.22 17.83 23.23
C TYR A 271 0.39 17.56 24.63
N PRO A 272 0.05 18.38 25.66
CA PRO A 272 0.53 18.18 27.01
C PRO A 272 0.09 16.82 27.62
N LEU A 273 0.96 16.21 28.44
CA LEU A 273 0.67 14.90 29.06
C LEU A 273 -0.60 14.90 29.92
N TRP A 274 -0.91 16.01 30.60
CA TRP A 274 -2.11 16.14 31.41
C TRP A 274 -3.42 15.97 30.60
N CYS A 275 -3.39 16.27 29.28
CA CYS A 275 -4.50 15.99 28.38
C CYS A 275 -4.77 14.49 28.22
N SER A 276 -3.75 13.63 28.39
CA SER A 276 -3.82 12.22 28.00
C SER A 276 -4.91 11.46 28.74
N LEU A 277 -5.05 11.69 30.04
CA LEU A 277 -6.05 11.00 30.87
C LEU A 277 -7.47 11.31 30.40
N ALA A 278 -7.81 12.59 30.25
CA ALA A 278 -9.13 13.00 29.82
C ALA A 278 -9.45 12.59 28.37
N VAL A 279 -8.45 12.69 27.47
CA VAL A 279 -8.60 12.26 26.06
C VAL A 279 -8.85 10.75 25.98
N ASN A 280 -8.08 9.94 26.70
CA ASN A 280 -8.27 8.49 26.73
C ASN A 280 -9.63 8.12 27.31
N ALA A 281 -10.03 8.75 28.42
CA ALA A 281 -11.34 8.55 29.03
C ALA A 281 -12.48 8.90 28.04
N TYR A 282 -12.35 9.99 27.28
CA TYR A 282 -13.31 10.35 26.24
C TYR A 282 -13.38 9.32 25.10
N LEU A 283 -12.24 8.87 24.60
CA LEU A 283 -12.20 7.84 23.55
C LEU A 283 -12.82 6.52 24.02
N ASP A 284 -12.61 6.14 25.28
CA ASP A 284 -13.22 4.95 25.88
C ASP A 284 -14.74 5.14 26.08
N TRP A 285 -15.17 6.33 26.45
CA TRP A 285 -16.58 6.68 26.51
C TRP A 285 -17.25 6.55 25.14
N LEU A 286 -16.61 7.04 24.06
CA LEU A 286 -17.10 6.87 22.68
C LEU A 286 -17.25 5.39 22.30
N ARG A 287 -16.31 4.53 22.68
CA ARG A 287 -16.39 3.08 22.41
C ARG A 287 -17.57 2.44 23.15
N ARG A 288 -17.76 2.79 24.42
CA ARG A 288 -18.90 2.32 25.23
C ARG A 288 -20.23 2.83 24.71
N SER A 289 -20.26 3.99 24.08
CA SER A 289 -21.44 4.58 23.42
C SER A 289 -21.70 4.00 22.03
N PHE A 290 -21.10 2.86 21.68
CA PHE A 290 -21.29 2.13 20.42
C PHE A 290 -20.96 2.93 19.14
N HIS A 291 -20.09 3.92 19.22
CA HIS A 291 -19.60 4.61 18.02
C HIS A 291 -18.72 3.68 17.16
N SER A 292 -18.86 3.81 15.83
CA SER A 292 -18.00 3.06 14.91
C SER A 292 -16.53 3.52 15.01
N GLU A 293 -15.58 2.60 14.78
CA GLU A 293 -14.15 2.91 14.75
C GLU A 293 -13.81 4.05 13.75
N GLY A 294 -14.56 4.15 12.65
CA GLY A 294 -14.42 5.26 11.69
C GLY A 294 -14.81 6.61 12.31
N THR A 295 -15.87 6.63 13.10
CA THR A 295 -16.33 7.82 13.84
C THR A 295 -15.31 8.19 14.92
N ILE A 296 -14.87 7.22 15.73
CA ILE A 296 -13.88 7.43 16.79
C ILE A 296 -12.57 8.00 16.21
N ARG A 297 -12.11 7.50 15.05
CA ARG A 297 -10.93 8.02 14.35
C ARG A 297 -11.10 9.48 13.94
N SER A 298 -12.26 9.85 13.43
CA SER A 298 -12.57 11.24 13.06
C SER A 298 -12.62 12.15 14.27
N TYR A 299 -13.21 11.70 15.37
CA TYR A 299 -13.29 12.43 16.63
C TYR A 299 -11.91 12.61 17.26
N LYS A 300 -11.12 11.52 17.31
CA LYS A 300 -9.73 11.54 17.76
C LYS A 300 -8.91 12.61 17.03
N TYR A 301 -9.08 12.73 15.70
CA TYR A 301 -8.39 13.74 14.92
C TYR A 301 -8.71 15.17 15.39
N VAL A 302 -9.98 15.48 15.61
CA VAL A 302 -10.41 16.82 16.06
C VAL A 302 -9.91 17.12 17.48
N VAL A 303 -10.08 16.16 18.39
CA VAL A 303 -9.67 16.31 19.80
C VAL A 303 -8.15 16.48 19.91
N TYR A 304 -7.38 15.70 19.17
CA TYR A 304 -5.92 15.82 19.18
C TYR A 304 -5.44 17.15 18.59
N ASN A 305 -6.05 17.64 17.51
CA ASN A 305 -5.74 18.97 16.99
C ASN A 305 -6.05 20.07 18.02
N PHE A 306 -7.12 19.93 18.78
CA PHE A 306 -7.47 20.83 19.86
C PHE A 306 -6.43 20.78 20.98
N CYS A 307 -6.07 19.61 21.46
CA CYS A 307 -5.07 19.43 22.52
C CYS A 307 -3.65 19.82 22.08
N ASP A 308 -3.32 19.72 20.79
CA ASP A 308 -2.06 20.19 20.22
C ASP A 308 -2.04 21.70 19.95
N PHE A 309 -3.16 22.36 20.18
CA PHE A 309 -3.30 23.78 19.94
C PHE A 309 -2.30 24.61 20.77
N ARG A 310 -1.65 25.57 20.10
CA ARG A 310 -0.50 26.31 20.66
C ARG A 310 -0.76 26.94 22.03
N LEU A 311 -1.97 27.43 22.26
CA LEU A 311 -2.34 28.09 23.51
C LEU A 311 -2.65 27.10 24.64
N LEU A 312 -3.19 25.92 24.33
CA LEU A 312 -3.41 24.88 25.32
C LEU A 312 -2.09 24.37 25.93
N LYS A 313 -1.00 24.39 25.18
CA LYS A 313 0.33 24.00 25.69
C LYS A 313 0.85 24.88 26.82
N LYS A 314 0.26 26.04 27.04
CA LYS A 314 0.60 26.95 28.14
C LYS A 314 -0.20 26.67 29.42
N LEU A 315 -1.21 25.82 29.34
CA LEU A 315 -2.03 25.45 30.49
C LEU A 315 -1.42 24.26 31.23
N SER A 316 -1.74 24.13 32.51
CA SER A 316 -1.35 23.01 33.36
C SER A 316 -2.46 21.98 33.53
N SER A 317 -3.73 22.36 33.30
CA SER A 317 -4.89 21.48 33.38
C SER A 317 -6.05 21.98 32.48
N PHE A 318 -7.09 21.18 32.30
CA PHE A 318 -8.31 21.63 31.65
C PHE A 318 -9.11 22.62 32.52
N GLU A 319 -8.88 22.68 33.83
CA GLU A 319 -9.54 23.67 34.73
C GLU A 319 -9.25 25.12 34.30
N ASP A 320 -8.05 25.35 33.73
CA ASP A 320 -7.63 26.67 33.24
C ASP A 320 -8.22 27.03 31.88
N LEU A 321 -8.97 26.11 31.26
CA LEU A 321 -9.60 26.34 29.95
C LEU A 321 -10.72 27.38 30.08
N ASN A 322 -10.67 28.38 29.21
CA ASN A 322 -11.63 29.49 29.23
C ASN A 322 -12.22 29.75 27.85
N ARG A 323 -13.28 30.58 27.80
CA ARG A 323 -14.01 30.94 26.59
C ARG A 323 -13.13 31.60 25.52
N ASN A 324 -12.13 32.37 25.90
CA ASN A 324 -11.24 33.06 24.96
C ASN A 324 -10.39 32.06 24.19
N LEU A 325 -9.82 31.06 24.85
CA LEU A 325 -9.03 29.99 24.23
C LEU A 325 -9.87 29.16 23.24
N ILE A 326 -11.13 28.86 23.60
CA ILE A 326 -12.06 28.19 22.66
C ILE A 326 -12.31 29.05 21.43
N ASN A 327 -12.61 30.35 21.62
CA ASN A 327 -12.83 31.28 20.51
C ASN A 327 -11.60 31.40 19.59
N GLU A 328 -10.39 31.44 20.15
CA GLU A 328 -9.17 31.48 19.36
C GLU A 328 -8.99 30.18 18.55
N PHE A 329 -9.24 29.02 19.14
CA PHE A 329 -9.20 27.75 18.40
C PHE A 329 -10.24 27.70 17.27
N LEU A 330 -11.46 28.22 17.51
CA LEU A 330 -12.51 28.24 16.50
C LEU A 330 -12.18 29.15 15.30
N ARG A 331 -11.38 30.19 15.52
CA ARG A 331 -10.91 31.12 14.46
C ARG A 331 -9.84 30.50 13.55
N ILE A 332 -9.16 29.44 14.00
CA ILE A 332 -8.20 28.73 13.15
C ILE A 332 -8.96 28.01 12.05
N ASP A 333 -8.69 28.41 10.82
CA ASP A 333 -9.25 27.74 9.63
C ASP A 333 -8.57 26.40 9.41
N LEU A 334 -9.10 25.35 10.06
CA LEU A 334 -8.68 23.95 9.85
C LEU A 334 -9.45 23.30 8.69
N HIS A 335 -10.52 23.94 8.21
CA HIS A 335 -11.41 23.40 7.17
C HIS A 335 -11.95 24.53 6.28
N SER A 336 -11.67 24.45 5.01
CA SER A 336 -12.13 25.43 4.01
C SER A 336 -13.64 25.38 3.72
N THR A 337 -14.36 24.36 4.21
CA THR A 337 -15.78 24.18 3.92
C THR A 337 -16.63 24.32 5.18
N VAL A 338 -17.84 24.93 5.01
CA VAL A 338 -18.84 25.07 6.08
C VAL A 338 -19.18 23.73 6.75
N ASN A 339 -19.27 22.65 5.96
CA ASN A 339 -19.53 21.31 6.47
C ASN A 339 -18.38 20.77 7.33
N GLY A 340 -17.13 21.02 6.93
CA GLY A 340 -15.95 20.65 7.71
C GLY A 340 -15.92 21.37 9.06
N THR A 341 -16.15 22.68 9.04
CA THR A 341 -16.21 23.51 10.26
C THR A 341 -17.35 23.07 11.18
N SER A 342 -18.55 22.83 10.63
CA SER A 342 -19.71 22.34 11.40
C SER A 342 -19.42 20.97 12.05
N GLY A 343 -18.81 20.04 11.30
CA GLY A 343 -18.43 18.73 11.84
C GLY A 343 -17.38 18.84 12.95
N ARG A 344 -16.34 19.68 12.76
CA ARG A 344 -15.34 19.99 13.80
C ARG A 344 -15.97 20.54 15.07
N ASN A 345 -16.84 21.55 14.92
CA ASN A 345 -17.50 22.19 16.05
C ASN A 345 -18.41 21.22 16.81
N SER A 346 -19.11 20.34 16.10
CA SER A 346 -19.94 19.29 16.73
C SER A 346 -19.10 18.35 17.60
N VAL A 347 -17.96 17.88 17.10
CA VAL A 347 -17.06 16.99 17.85
C VAL A 347 -16.44 17.72 19.03
N LEU A 348 -15.96 18.96 18.82
CA LEU A 348 -15.38 19.75 19.90
C LEU A 348 -16.41 20.04 21.00
N ARG A 349 -17.63 20.41 20.64
CA ARG A 349 -18.71 20.62 21.62
C ARG A 349 -18.94 19.36 22.45
N GLN A 350 -19.03 18.20 21.82
CA GLN A 350 -19.22 16.93 22.52
C GLN A 350 -18.06 16.61 23.46
N PHE A 351 -16.82 16.87 23.04
CA PHE A 351 -15.66 16.69 23.89
C PHE A 351 -15.67 17.63 25.10
N ILE A 352 -15.97 18.91 24.89
CA ILE A 352 -16.07 19.88 25.99
C ILE A 352 -17.21 19.51 26.95
N THR A 353 -18.39 19.13 26.44
CA THR A 353 -19.48 18.62 27.31
C THR A 353 -19.04 17.41 28.13
N PHE A 354 -18.28 16.47 27.52
CA PHE A 354 -17.72 15.34 28.26
C PHE A 354 -16.78 15.78 29.39
N LEU A 355 -15.94 16.80 29.14
CA LEU A 355 -15.03 17.34 30.17
C LEU A 355 -15.81 18.03 31.31
N GLU A 356 -16.89 18.75 30.98
CA GLU A 356 -17.80 19.36 31.95
C GLU A 356 -18.51 18.32 32.83
N ASP A 357 -19.08 17.27 32.21
CA ASP A 357 -19.82 16.20 32.88
C ASP A 357 -18.93 15.35 33.81
N ASN A 358 -17.63 15.24 33.49
CA ASN A 358 -16.67 14.44 34.26
C ASN A 358 -15.77 15.30 35.18
N ASN A 359 -16.12 16.56 35.43
CA ASN A 359 -15.43 17.46 36.36
C ASN A 359 -13.98 17.79 35.97
N TYR A 360 -13.65 17.77 34.68
CA TYR A 360 -12.35 18.25 34.19
C TYR A 360 -12.31 19.77 33.99
N LEU A 361 -13.47 20.45 34.01
CA LEU A 361 -13.64 21.88 33.81
C LEU A 361 -14.33 22.52 35.01
N ALA A 362 -13.83 23.69 35.42
CA ALA A 362 -14.47 24.51 36.46
C ALA A 362 -15.75 25.19 35.94
N ASP A 363 -15.71 25.79 34.72
CA ASP A 363 -16.87 26.41 34.07
C ASP A 363 -17.61 25.38 33.22
N ARG A 364 -18.80 24.95 33.68
CA ARG A 364 -19.66 23.97 33.01
C ARG A 364 -20.51 24.57 31.87
N THR A 365 -20.22 25.77 31.42
CA THR A 365 -20.97 26.48 30.36
C THR A 365 -20.13 26.74 29.12
N ILE A 366 -18.87 26.27 29.09
CA ILE A 366 -17.91 26.52 28.01
C ILE A 366 -18.40 25.93 26.68
N HIS A 367 -19.07 24.76 26.70
CA HIS A 367 -19.63 24.16 25.49
C HIS A 367 -20.57 25.11 24.73
N GLY A 368 -21.22 26.05 25.46
CA GLY A 368 -22.14 27.03 24.88
C GLY A 368 -21.50 28.04 23.94
N VAL A 369 -20.20 28.28 24.08
CA VAL A 369 -19.42 29.16 23.18
C VAL A 369 -19.26 28.55 21.78
N ILE A 370 -19.33 27.22 21.67
CA ILE A 370 -19.16 26.53 20.40
C ILE A 370 -20.48 26.49 19.65
N PRO A 371 -20.58 27.04 18.42
CA PRO A 371 -21.82 27.04 17.65
C PRO A 371 -22.36 25.62 17.46
N ALA A 372 -23.63 25.38 17.84
CA ALA A 372 -24.26 24.08 17.73
C ALA A 372 -24.52 23.68 16.28
N LYS A 373 -24.92 24.62 15.47
CA LYS A 373 -25.16 24.45 14.02
C LYS A 373 -24.69 25.70 13.29
N LEU A 374 -24.02 25.52 12.18
CA LEU A 374 -23.78 26.58 11.21
C LEU A 374 -24.89 26.55 10.17
N ALA A 375 -25.31 27.72 9.70
CA ALA A 375 -26.28 27.81 8.61
C ALA A 375 -25.67 27.16 7.35
N HIS A 376 -26.36 26.19 6.80
CA HIS A 376 -25.96 25.54 5.56
C HIS A 376 -26.86 26.03 4.42
N PRO A 377 -26.30 26.52 3.32
CA PRO A 377 -27.12 26.79 2.14
C PRO A 377 -27.77 25.48 1.68
N ARG A 378 -29.08 25.54 1.36
CA ARG A 378 -29.75 24.38 0.76
C ARG A 378 -29.09 24.06 -0.57
N LYS A 379 -28.46 22.90 -0.65
CA LYS A 379 -27.80 22.44 -1.89
C LYS A 379 -28.81 21.63 -2.71
N ILE A 380 -28.94 21.98 -3.97
CA ILE A 380 -29.60 21.13 -4.95
C ILE A 380 -28.81 19.82 -5.04
N ILE A 381 -29.49 18.69 -4.96
CA ILE A 381 -28.81 17.40 -5.06
C ILE A 381 -28.26 17.20 -6.47
N THR A 382 -27.04 16.73 -6.55
CA THR A 382 -26.46 16.30 -7.83
C THR A 382 -26.90 14.87 -8.11
N VAL A 383 -27.49 14.63 -9.27
CA VAL A 383 -27.82 13.32 -9.84
C VAL A 383 -27.08 13.14 -11.15
N LEU A 384 -27.02 11.91 -11.67
CA LEU A 384 -26.45 11.67 -13.00
C LEU A 384 -27.37 12.19 -14.10
N SER A 385 -26.78 12.69 -15.18
CA SER A 385 -27.49 13.02 -16.41
C SER A 385 -27.94 11.75 -17.16
N ASP A 386 -28.92 11.89 -18.04
CA ASP A 386 -29.39 10.78 -18.87
C ASP A 386 -28.28 10.25 -19.80
N GLU A 387 -27.38 11.11 -20.27
CA GLU A 387 -26.20 10.74 -21.03
C GLU A 387 -25.24 9.86 -20.19
N GLN A 388 -24.95 10.27 -18.96
CA GLN A 388 -24.11 9.48 -18.03
C GLN A 388 -24.73 8.12 -17.71
N ILE A 389 -26.05 8.07 -17.52
CA ILE A 389 -26.80 6.83 -17.28
C ILE A 389 -26.74 5.92 -18.52
N SER A 390 -26.94 6.47 -19.70
CA SER A 390 -26.84 5.75 -20.98
C SER A 390 -25.44 5.19 -21.20
N HIS A 391 -24.42 5.98 -20.91
CA HIS A 391 -23.02 5.54 -21.00
C HIS A 391 -22.71 4.37 -20.04
N ILE A 392 -23.17 4.42 -18.79
CA ILE A 392 -23.03 3.31 -17.83
C ILE A 392 -23.69 2.04 -18.36
N ASN A 393 -24.90 2.16 -18.92
CA ASN A 393 -25.64 1.03 -19.47
C ASN A 393 -24.95 0.42 -20.71
N GLU A 394 -24.29 1.21 -21.53
CA GLU A 394 -23.52 0.72 -22.68
C GLU A 394 -22.20 0.09 -22.23
N TYR A 395 -21.47 0.77 -21.34
CA TYR A 395 -20.21 0.25 -20.79
C TYR A 395 -20.36 -1.17 -20.21
N ARG A 396 -21.44 -1.45 -19.47
CA ARG A 396 -21.67 -2.78 -18.90
C ARG A 396 -21.82 -3.89 -19.96
N LYS A 397 -22.22 -3.56 -21.19
CA LYS A 397 -22.37 -4.54 -22.28
C LYS A 397 -21.02 -4.80 -22.96
N THR A 398 -20.19 -3.80 -23.09
CA THR A 398 -18.96 -3.82 -23.89
C THR A 398 -17.71 -4.16 -23.06
N CYS A 399 -17.72 -3.95 -21.73
CA CYS A 399 -16.58 -4.25 -20.85
C CYS A 399 -16.25 -5.75 -20.81
N ASN A 400 -14.95 -6.10 -20.85
CA ASN A 400 -14.49 -7.49 -20.90
C ASN A 400 -13.34 -7.80 -19.94
N SER A 401 -12.54 -6.81 -19.49
CA SER A 401 -11.46 -7.09 -18.55
C SER A 401 -12.01 -7.39 -17.15
N PRO A 402 -11.34 -8.22 -16.35
CA PRO A 402 -11.77 -8.57 -15.00
C PRO A 402 -12.07 -7.37 -14.09
N ILE A 403 -11.29 -6.29 -14.20
CA ILE A 403 -11.49 -5.06 -13.41
C ILE A 403 -12.71 -4.29 -13.92
N GLU A 404 -12.89 -4.21 -15.23
CA GLU A 404 -14.05 -3.52 -15.83
C GLU A 404 -15.35 -4.23 -15.50
N LEU A 405 -15.38 -5.56 -15.57
CA LEU A 405 -16.54 -6.37 -15.17
C LEU A 405 -16.92 -6.15 -13.70
N ARG A 406 -15.92 -6.09 -12.80
CA ARG A 406 -16.14 -5.76 -11.41
C ARG A 406 -16.72 -4.35 -11.24
N ASP A 407 -16.12 -3.38 -11.90
CA ASP A 407 -16.48 -1.98 -11.80
C ASP A 407 -17.90 -1.74 -12.34
N ALA A 408 -18.24 -2.35 -13.48
CA ALA A 408 -19.60 -2.32 -14.03
C ALA A 408 -20.63 -2.92 -13.08
N ALA A 409 -20.34 -4.09 -12.47
CA ALA A 409 -21.25 -4.73 -11.53
C ALA A 409 -21.47 -3.87 -10.27
N MET A 410 -20.42 -3.29 -9.69
CA MET A 410 -20.54 -2.39 -8.53
C MET A 410 -21.37 -1.15 -8.85
N VAL A 411 -21.13 -0.52 -10.01
CA VAL A 411 -21.86 0.70 -10.43
C VAL A 411 -23.31 0.39 -10.75
N MET A 412 -23.62 -0.75 -11.36
CA MET A 412 -24.98 -1.18 -11.63
C MET A 412 -25.78 -1.43 -10.36
N ILE A 413 -25.19 -2.04 -9.32
CA ILE A 413 -25.82 -2.19 -7.99
C ILE A 413 -26.13 -0.80 -7.40
N GLY A 414 -25.17 0.12 -7.45
CA GLY A 414 -25.37 1.49 -6.97
C GLY A 414 -26.48 2.24 -7.72
N LEU A 415 -26.52 2.11 -9.04
CA LEU A 415 -27.47 2.82 -9.91
C LEU A 415 -28.89 2.26 -9.83
N LYS A 416 -29.05 0.93 -9.80
CA LYS A 416 -30.36 0.25 -9.90
C LYS A 416 -30.94 -0.19 -8.57
N LEU A 417 -30.13 -0.31 -7.51
CA LEU A 417 -30.57 -0.71 -6.17
C LEU A 417 -30.30 0.37 -5.10
N GLY A 418 -29.59 1.43 -5.44
CA GLY A 418 -29.32 2.54 -4.53
C GLY A 418 -28.40 2.16 -3.36
N PHE A 419 -27.63 1.07 -3.42
CA PHE A 419 -26.74 0.65 -2.32
C PHE A 419 -25.65 1.67 -2.04
N ARG A 420 -25.28 1.80 -0.76
CA ARG A 420 -24.11 2.59 -0.37
C ARG A 420 -22.84 1.84 -0.74
N SER A 421 -21.73 2.55 -0.95
CA SER A 421 -20.43 1.93 -1.23
C SER A 421 -20.02 0.88 -0.17
N SER A 422 -20.34 1.13 1.11
CA SER A 422 -20.12 0.17 2.19
C SER A 422 -20.93 -1.12 2.03
N ASP A 423 -22.16 -1.01 1.54
CA ASP A 423 -23.05 -2.16 1.37
C ASP A 423 -22.60 -2.98 0.15
N VAL A 424 -22.16 -2.31 -0.94
CA VAL A 424 -21.63 -2.97 -2.13
C VAL A 424 -20.35 -3.77 -1.83
N ILE A 425 -19.38 -3.18 -1.13
CA ILE A 425 -18.11 -3.88 -0.84
C ILE A 425 -18.27 -5.02 0.17
N ASN A 426 -19.27 -4.96 1.05
CA ASN A 426 -19.55 -6.00 2.04
C ASN A 426 -20.57 -7.05 1.56
N LEU A 427 -21.06 -6.94 0.31
CA LEU A 427 -22.00 -7.89 -0.26
C LEU A 427 -21.35 -9.28 -0.36
N LYS A 428 -22.04 -10.29 0.18
CA LYS A 428 -21.59 -11.69 0.15
C LYS A 428 -22.28 -12.47 -0.96
N LEU A 429 -21.67 -13.56 -1.36
CA LEU A 429 -22.26 -14.49 -2.35
C LEU A 429 -23.59 -15.06 -1.86
N SER A 430 -23.72 -15.31 -0.54
CA SER A 430 -24.95 -15.78 0.10
C SER A 430 -26.09 -14.77 0.14
N ASP A 431 -25.81 -13.47 -0.06
CA ASP A 431 -26.82 -12.41 -0.03
C ASP A 431 -27.64 -12.36 -1.34
N ILE A 432 -27.23 -13.09 -2.37
CA ILE A 432 -27.86 -13.13 -3.69
C ILE A 432 -28.61 -14.44 -3.86
N ASP A 433 -29.93 -14.36 -3.88
CA ASP A 433 -30.81 -15.46 -4.21
C ASP A 433 -31.13 -15.41 -5.71
N TRP A 434 -30.41 -16.22 -6.48
CA TRP A 434 -30.57 -16.31 -7.94
C TRP A 434 -31.89 -16.96 -8.37
N VAL A 435 -32.41 -17.89 -7.54
CA VAL A 435 -33.64 -18.60 -7.83
C VAL A 435 -34.85 -17.67 -7.68
N ASN A 436 -34.94 -17.00 -6.54
CA ASN A 436 -36.04 -16.06 -6.25
C ASN A 436 -35.77 -14.66 -6.79
N LYS A 437 -34.64 -14.45 -7.48
CA LYS A 437 -34.23 -13.16 -8.06
C LYS A 437 -34.29 -12.02 -7.05
N LYS A 438 -33.66 -12.22 -5.90
CA LYS A 438 -33.62 -11.26 -4.78
C LYS A 438 -32.20 -11.04 -4.29
N ILE A 439 -31.96 -9.86 -3.77
CA ILE A 439 -30.73 -9.51 -3.06
C ILE A 439 -31.12 -8.98 -1.68
N SER A 440 -30.65 -9.64 -0.63
CA SER A 440 -31.03 -9.36 0.76
C SER A 440 -29.80 -9.07 1.59
N ILE A 441 -29.72 -7.88 2.16
CA ILE A 441 -28.57 -7.46 2.97
C ILE A 441 -29.03 -6.79 4.27
N THR A 442 -28.19 -6.84 5.30
CA THR A 442 -28.26 -5.93 6.44
C THR A 442 -27.30 -4.76 6.18
N GLN A 443 -27.83 -3.57 6.01
CA GLN A 443 -27.02 -2.39 5.69
C GLN A 443 -25.92 -2.15 6.73
N TYR A 444 -24.70 -1.96 6.27
CA TYR A 444 -23.52 -1.82 7.15
C TYR A 444 -23.64 -0.63 8.11
N LYS A 445 -24.12 0.53 7.63
CA LYS A 445 -24.19 1.77 8.41
C LYS A 445 -25.40 1.84 9.33
N THR A 446 -26.59 1.48 8.84
CA THR A 446 -27.86 1.66 9.57
C THR A 446 -28.34 0.42 10.29
N LYS A 447 -27.73 -0.75 9.98
CA LYS A 447 -28.14 -2.07 10.50
C LYS A 447 -29.61 -2.40 10.20
N VAL A 448 -30.17 -1.82 9.13
CA VAL A 448 -31.51 -2.11 8.65
C VAL A 448 -31.43 -3.24 7.63
N PRO A 449 -32.20 -4.33 7.80
CA PRO A 449 -32.32 -5.35 6.75
C PRO A 449 -33.14 -4.80 5.59
N ILE A 450 -32.68 -5.04 4.37
CA ILE A 450 -33.41 -4.73 3.14
C ILE A 450 -33.37 -5.91 2.18
N SER A 451 -34.46 -6.11 1.47
CA SER A 451 -34.55 -7.11 0.39
C SER A 451 -35.12 -6.43 -0.85
N LEU A 452 -34.37 -6.46 -1.93
CA LEU A 452 -34.74 -5.82 -3.20
C LEU A 452 -34.75 -6.86 -4.33
N PRO A 453 -35.60 -6.67 -5.36
CA PRO A 453 -35.58 -7.54 -6.54
C PRO A 453 -34.25 -7.38 -7.29
N LEU A 454 -33.68 -8.51 -7.71
CA LEU A 454 -32.49 -8.55 -8.56
C LEU A 454 -32.92 -8.36 -10.00
N SER A 455 -32.80 -7.13 -10.51
CA SER A 455 -33.13 -6.85 -11.92
C SER A 455 -32.19 -7.61 -12.87
N VAL A 456 -32.66 -7.91 -14.07
CA VAL A 456 -31.88 -8.60 -15.11
C VAL A 456 -30.55 -7.89 -15.38
N ASP A 457 -30.56 -6.58 -15.44
CA ASP A 457 -29.36 -5.77 -15.69
C ASP A 457 -28.30 -5.95 -14.60
N VAL A 458 -28.70 -5.90 -13.32
CA VAL A 458 -27.81 -6.10 -12.18
C VAL A 458 -27.34 -7.55 -12.12
N GLY A 459 -28.28 -8.49 -12.26
CA GLY A 459 -27.98 -9.93 -12.24
C GLY A 459 -26.95 -10.30 -13.30
N ASN A 460 -27.15 -9.85 -14.54
CA ASN A 460 -26.21 -10.12 -15.64
C ASN A 460 -24.82 -9.49 -15.40
N ALA A 461 -24.77 -8.27 -14.88
CA ALA A 461 -23.49 -7.61 -14.57
C ALA A 461 -22.72 -8.37 -13.48
N VAL A 462 -23.41 -8.74 -12.39
CA VAL A 462 -22.81 -9.52 -11.30
C VAL A 462 -22.40 -10.91 -11.77
N PHE A 463 -23.25 -11.62 -12.53
CA PHE A 463 -22.95 -12.94 -13.07
C PHE A 463 -21.72 -12.93 -13.98
N ARG A 464 -21.63 -11.95 -14.91
CA ARG A 464 -20.44 -11.80 -15.79
C ARG A 464 -19.18 -11.59 -14.99
N TYR A 465 -19.23 -10.76 -13.94
CA TYR A 465 -18.09 -10.58 -13.06
C TYR A 465 -17.71 -11.87 -12.32
N LEU A 466 -18.68 -12.57 -11.72
CA LEU A 466 -18.42 -13.81 -10.99
C LEU A 466 -17.82 -14.89 -11.88
N LYS A 467 -18.31 -15.01 -13.11
CA LYS A 467 -17.89 -16.06 -14.04
C LYS A 467 -16.57 -15.77 -14.74
N TYR A 468 -16.33 -14.51 -15.13
CA TYR A 468 -15.23 -14.16 -16.03
C TYR A 468 -14.21 -13.16 -15.43
N GLY A 469 -14.53 -12.54 -14.31
CA GLY A 469 -13.70 -11.47 -13.77
C GLY A 469 -13.24 -11.69 -12.34
N ARG A 470 -13.99 -12.42 -11.53
CA ARG A 470 -13.65 -12.62 -10.11
C ARG A 470 -12.48 -13.61 -9.99
N PRO A 471 -11.40 -13.25 -9.25
CA PRO A 471 -10.33 -14.20 -8.94
C PRO A 471 -10.88 -15.40 -8.14
N GLU A 472 -10.33 -16.59 -8.39
CA GLU A 472 -10.59 -17.75 -7.55
C GLU A 472 -10.02 -17.54 -6.15
N CYS A 473 -10.85 -17.58 -5.15
CA CYS A 473 -10.49 -17.45 -3.74
C CYS A 473 -11.65 -17.84 -2.83
N ASP A 474 -11.34 -18.25 -1.61
CA ASP A 474 -12.32 -18.67 -0.59
C ASP A 474 -13.05 -17.49 0.08
N ASN A 475 -12.82 -16.28 -0.37
CA ASN A 475 -13.42 -15.09 0.21
C ASN A 475 -14.94 -15.07 -0.06
N PRO A 476 -15.81 -14.98 0.97
CA PRO A 476 -17.25 -15.01 0.79
C PRO A 476 -17.85 -13.78 0.13
N HIS A 477 -17.08 -12.68 -0.03
CA HIS A 477 -17.58 -11.46 -0.65
C HIS A 477 -17.68 -11.56 -2.16
N VAL A 478 -18.71 -10.94 -2.73
CA VAL A 478 -18.89 -10.86 -4.18
C VAL A 478 -17.71 -10.11 -4.80
N PHE A 479 -17.35 -8.96 -4.25
CA PHE A 479 -16.30 -8.10 -4.77
C PHE A 479 -15.03 -8.21 -3.95
N VAL A 480 -13.95 -8.64 -4.59
CA VAL A 480 -12.64 -8.84 -3.98
C VAL A 480 -11.54 -8.06 -4.71
N ARG A 481 -10.40 -7.91 -4.07
CA ARG A 481 -9.20 -7.36 -4.72
C ARG A 481 -8.75 -8.30 -5.83
N HIS A 482 -8.26 -7.75 -6.95
CA HIS A 482 -7.68 -8.52 -8.06
C HIS A 482 -6.16 -8.73 -7.92
N LYS A 483 -5.63 -8.38 -6.78
CA LYS A 483 -4.24 -8.67 -6.39
C LYS A 483 -4.28 -9.42 -5.07
N ALA A 484 -3.45 -10.44 -4.98
CA ALA A 484 -3.31 -11.20 -3.73
C ALA A 484 -2.91 -10.31 -2.54
N PRO A 485 -3.35 -10.64 -1.35
CA PRO A 485 -4.36 -11.64 -1.03
C PRO A 485 -5.73 -11.07 -1.37
N TYR A 486 -6.56 -11.80 -2.02
CA TYR A 486 -7.87 -11.41 -2.58
C TYR A 486 -8.88 -10.98 -1.50
N GLY A 487 -8.51 -9.95 -0.73
CA GLY A 487 -9.29 -9.45 0.39
C GLY A 487 -10.40 -8.48 -0.01
N ILE A 488 -11.13 -8.00 1.01
CA ILE A 488 -12.24 -7.05 0.86
C ILE A 488 -11.75 -5.72 0.26
N LEU A 489 -12.58 -5.11 -0.56
CA LEU A 489 -12.33 -3.80 -1.15
C LEU A 489 -12.53 -2.66 -0.13
N SER A 490 -11.89 -1.52 -0.36
CA SER A 490 -12.21 -0.28 0.35
C SER A 490 -13.33 0.49 -0.36
N GLY A 491 -14.16 1.24 0.38
CA GLY A 491 -15.26 2.01 -0.20
C GLY A 491 -14.84 3.05 -1.24
N LYS A 492 -13.59 3.51 -1.23
CA LYS A 492 -13.03 4.41 -2.25
C LYS A 492 -13.02 3.79 -3.65
N ILE A 493 -12.90 2.46 -3.74
CA ILE A 493 -12.86 1.75 -5.03
C ILE A 493 -14.17 1.92 -5.80
N CYS A 494 -15.32 1.96 -5.12
CA CYS A 494 -16.60 2.21 -5.77
C CYS A 494 -16.66 3.57 -6.47
N SER A 495 -16.16 4.64 -5.83
CA SER A 495 -16.08 5.95 -6.46
C SER A 495 -15.08 5.97 -7.62
N ASN A 496 -13.93 5.31 -7.46
CA ASN A 496 -12.94 5.21 -8.53
C ASN A 496 -13.48 4.42 -9.73
N ALA A 497 -14.26 3.35 -9.50
CA ALA A 497 -14.93 2.57 -10.54
C ALA A 497 -15.91 3.44 -11.33
N LEU A 498 -16.77 4.21 -10.63
CA LEU A 498 -17.70 5.13 -11.27
C LEU A 498 -16.98 6.17 -12.13
N ASN A 499 -15.89 6.77 -11.62
CA ASN A 499 -15.15 7.79 -12.36
C ASN A 499 -14.38 7.21 -13.56
N ARG A 500 -13.87 5.97 -13.48
CA ARG A 500 -13.30 5.30 -14.65
C ARG A 500 -14.33 5.09 -15.76
N ILE A 501 -15.53 4.66 -15.40
CA ILE A 501 -16.61 4.47 -16.36
C ILE A 501 -17.03 5.81 -16.98
N LEU A 502 -17.19 6.85 -16.17
CA LEU A 502 -17.66 8.15 -16.61
C LEU A 502 -16.58 9.04 -17.26
N SER A 503 -15.31 8.62 -17.27
CA SER A 503 -14.19 9.45 -17.77
C SER A 503 -14.37 9.97 -19.20
N ALA A 504 -15.12 9.24 -20.04
CA ALA A 504 -15.39 9.61 -21.43
C ALA A 504 -16.52 10.65 -21.59
N VAL A 505 -17.36 10.84 -20.55
CA VAL A 505 -18.57 11.68 -20.61
C VAL A 505 -18.62 12.73 -19.48
N THR A 506 -17.49 12.99 -18.85
CA THR A 506 -17.34 14.05 -17.84
C THR A 506 -16.13 14.92 -18.20
N ASP A 507 -16.18 16.18 -17.79
CA ASP A 507 -15.11 17.18 -17.92
C ASP A 507 -13.94 17.00 -16.95
N GLY A 508 -13.77 15.78 -16.38
CA GLY A 508 -12.77 15.48 -15.34
C GLY A 508 -13.26 15.76 -13.91
N SER A 509 -14.49 16.22 -13.73
CA SER A 509 -15.09 16.40 -12.40
C SER A 509 -15.30 15.06 -11.71
N PHE A 510 -14.92 14.99 -10.41
CA PHE A 510 -15.03 13.75 -9.63
C PHE A 510 -16.45 13.51 -9.13
N VAL A 511 -17.08 12.42 -9.58
CA VAL A 511 -18.42 11.99 -9.18
C VAL A 511 -18.33 11.00 -8.01
N LYS A 512 -18.99 11.33 -6.88
CA LYS A 512 -19.04 10.44 -5.71
C LYS A 512 -19.99 9.27 -5.94
N PHE A 513 -19.65 8.07 -5.51
CA PHE A 513 -20.52 6.89 -5.64
C PHE A 513 -21.92 7.10 -5.05
N HIS A 514 -22.05 7.92 -4.00
CA HIS A 514 -23.34 8.26 -3.39
C HIS A 514 -24.29 8.98 -4.36
N THR A 515 -23.80 9.56 -5.46
CA THR A 515 -24.63 10.17 -6.51
C THR A 515 -25.52 9.12 -7.18
N LEU A 516 -25.05 7.87 -7.33
CA LEU A 516 -25.87 6.77 -7.86
C LEU A 516 -27.14 6.53 -7.00
N ARG A 517 -26.98 6.52 -5.69
CA ARG A 517 -28.11 6.37 -4.75
C ARG A 517 -29.09 7.54 -4.82
N LYS A 518 -28.59 8.76 -5.04
CA LYS A 518 -29.44 9.94 -5.27
C LYS A 518 -30.21 9.81 -6.58
N THR A 519 -29.52 9.39 -7.66
CA THR A 519 -30.15 9.15 -8.96
C THR A 519 -31.23 8.07 -8.86
N PHE A 520 -30.96 6.96 -8.15
CA PHE A 520 -31.93 5.90 -7.89
C PHE A 520 -33.16 6.43 -7.13
N ALA A 521 -32.98 7.17 -6.03
CA ALA A 521 -34.06 7.74 -5.26
C ALA A 521 -34.93 8.68 -6.10
N THR A 522 -34.29 9.57 -6.87
CA THR A 522 -34.99 10.50 -7.76
C THR A 522 -35.74 9.77 -8.88
N SER A 523 -35.19 8.66 -9.41
CA SER A 523 -35.88 7.87 -10.45
C SER A 523 -37.15 7.21 -9.92
N ILE A 524 -37.15 6.73 -8.68
CA ILE A 524 -38.35 6.18 -8.03
C ILE A 524 -39.43 7.26 -7.89
N LEU A 525 -39.06 8.46 -7.44
CA LEU A 525 -39.97 9.57 -7.29
C LEU A 525 -40.56 10.03 -8.64
N LYS A 526 -39.74 10.14 -9.67
CA LYS A 526 -40.17 10.49 -11.05
C LYS A 526 -41.20 9.51 -11.60
N ASN A 527 -41.16 8.24 -11.18
CA ASN A 527 -42.11 7.21 -11.59
C ASN A 527 -43.38 7.19 -10.69
N ASN A 528 -43.72 8.28 -10.05
CA ASN A 528 -44.89 8.45 -9.18
C ASN A 528 -44.96 7.46 -8.00
N ALA A 529 -43.86 6.86 -7.59
CA ALA A 529 -43.82 6.08 -6.38
C ALA A 529 -43.78 7.03 -5.16
N GLY A 530 -44.60 6.79 -4.17
CA GLY A 530 -44.65 7.60 -2.94
C GLY A 530 -43.31 7.63 -2.20
N VAL A 531 -43.13 8.67 -1.39
CA VAL A 531 -41.89 8.86 -0.56
C VAL A 531 -41.62 7.65 0.32
N GLU A 532 -42.65 6.96 0.81
CA GLU A 532 -42.53 5.75 1.63
C GLU A 532 -41.78 4.63 0.91
N ARG A 533 -42.05 4.40 -0.37
CA ARG A 533 -41.34 3.40 -1.18
C ARG A 533 -39.86 3.73 -1.34
N VAL A 534 -39.52 5.02 -1.39
CA VAL A 534 -38.11 5.45 -1.42
C VAL A 534 -37.44 5.18 -0.08
N ILE A 535 -38.14 5.44 1.05
CA ILE A 535 -37.66 5.13 2.40
C ILE A 535 -37.34 3.63 2.52
N ASP A 536 -38.28 2.78 2.13
CA ASP A 536 -38.19 1.34 2.20
C ASP A 536 -37.05 0.80 1.29
N ALA A 537 -37.02 1.21 0.04
CA ALA A 537 -36.00 0.79 -0.93
C ALA A 537 -34.59 1.23 -0.50
N LEU A 538 -34.48 2.38 0.14
CA LEU A 538 -33.21 2.89 0.64
C LEU A 538 -32.84 2.37 2.03
N GLY A 539 -33.79 1.79 2.80
CA GLY A 539 -33.56 1.40 4.20
C GLY A 539 -33.18 2.60 5.08
N ASN A 540 -33.82 3.75 4.88
CA ASN A 540 -33.62 4.91 5.72
C ASN A 540 -34.50 4.78 6.97
N ARG A 541 -33.96 5.12 8.16
CA ARG A 541 -34.74 5.12 9.41
C ARG A 541 -35.58 6.38 9.59
N ASP A 542 -35.16 7.48 8.97
CA ASP A 542 -35.73 8.80 9.15
C ASP A 542 -36.24 9.33 7.81
N SER A 543 -37.53 9.69 7.78
CA SER A 543 -38.18 10.28 6.63
C SER A 543 -37.59 11.64 6.24
N THR A 544 -37.03 12.39 7.20
CA THR A 544 -36.42 13.70 6.94
C THR A 544 -35.25 13.61 5.99
N THR A 545 -34.52 12.46 5.96
CA THR A 545 -33.43 12.23 5.04
C THR A 545 -33.85 12.11 3.58
N VAL A 546 -35.14 11.83 3.32
CA VAL A 546 -35.70 11.70 1.97
C VAL A 546 -36.13 13.05 1.41
N ASN A 547 -36.42 14.04 2.29
CA ASN A 547 -36.81 15.39 1.87
C ASN A 547 -35.79 16.07 0.95
N VAL A 548 -34.51 15.67 1.07
CA VAL A 548 -33.42 16.14 0.17
C VAL A 548 -33.65 15.72 -1.27
N TYR A 549 -34.30 14.58 -1.52
CA TYR A 549 -34.59 14.09 -2.88
C TYR A 549 -35.80 14.76 -3.49
N LEU A 550 -36.75 15.22 -2.66
CA LEU A 550 -37.95 15.95 -3.10
C LEU A 550 -37.60 17.31 -3.74
N THR A 551 -36.47 17.91 -3.37
CA THR A 551 -36.02 19.18 -3.95
C THR A 551 -35.69 19.12 -5.44
N TYR A 552 -35.63 17.93 -6.02
CA TYR A 552 -35.34 17.70 -7.46
C TYR A 552 -36.57 17.24 -8.24
N ASP A 553 -37.74 17.13 -7.57
CA ASP A 553 -38.98 16.71 -8.22
C ASP A 553 -39.68 17.92 -8.87
N GLU A 554 -39.09 18.41 -9.96
CA GLU A 554 -39.59 19.57 -10.70
C GLU A 554 -41.03 19.37 -11.22
N LEU A 555 -41.38 18.12 -11.59
CA LEU A 555 -42.70 17.80 -12.12
C LEU A 555 -43.80 17.98 -11.06
N HIS A 556 -43.56 17.54 -9.83
CA HIS A 556 -44.52 17.73 -8.75
C HIS A 556 -44.47 19.16 -8.19
N MET A 557 -43.27 19.78 -8.15
CA MET A 557 -43.15 21.18 -7.75
C MET A 557 -43.87 22.12 -8.70
N ARG A 558 -43.86 21.87 -10.02
CA ARG A 558 -44.60 22.64 -11.02
C ARG A 558 -46.13 22.53 -10.80
N LYS A 559 -46.62 21.36 -10.33
CA LYS A 559 -48.04 21.18 -9.98
C LYS A 559 -48.44 21.98 -8.73
N CYS A 560 -47.51 22.26 -7.83
CA CYS A 560 -47.72 23.07 -6.63
C CYS A 560 -47.48 24.57 -6.88
N ALA A 561 -46.95 24.94 -8.04
CA ALA A 561 -46.78 26.36 -8.38
C ALA A 561 -48.11 27.02 -8.56
N LEU A 562 -48.35 28.09 -7.81
CA LEU A 562 -49.55 28.93 -7.99
C LEU A 562 -49.52 29.55 -9.39
N SER A 563 -50.63 29.46 -10.11
CA SER A 563 -50.76 30.09 -11.42
C SER A 563 -50.70 31.61 -11.25
N LEU A 564 -49.75 32.26 -11.89
CA LEU A 564 -49.67 33.73 -11.92
C LEU A 564 -50.94 34.36 -12.56
N LYS A 565 -51.74 33.58 -13.32
CA LYS A 565 -53.00 34.01 -13.89
C LYS A 565 -54.11 34.22 -12.84
N GLU A 566 -53.96 33.58 -11.68
CA GLU A 566 -54.94 33.71 -10.56
C GLU A 566 -54.48 34.74 -9.52
N MET A 567 -53.27 35.23 -9.62
CA MET A 567 -52.77 36.35 -8.82
C MET A 567 -53.06 37.63 -9.62
N SER A 568 -54.07 38.39 -9.22
CA SER A 568 -54.27 39.79 -9.66
C SER A 568 -53.11 40.64 -9.10
N ILE A 569 -51.94 40.54 -9.69
CA ILE A 569 -50.86 41.46 -9.40
C ILE A 569 -51.15 42.73 -10.22
N PRO A 570 -51.43 43.87 -9.57
CA PRO A 570 -51.53 45.12 -10.30
C PRO A 570 -50.18 45.35 -10.98
N MET A 571 -50.17 45.39 -12.30
CA MET A 571 -49.01 45.84 -13.05
C MET A 571 -48.75 47.30 -12.65
N GLY A 572 -47.93 47.50 -11.63
CA GLY A 572 -47.40 48.80 -11.29
C GLY A 572 -46.65 49.33 -12.48
N GLY A 573 -47.21 50.30 -13.14
CA GLY A 573 -46.62 50.94 -14.30
C GLY A 573 -45.25 51.49 -13.94
N ALA A 574 -44.24 51.06 -14.68
CA ALA A 574 -42.97 51.73 -14.70
C ALA A 574 -43.21 53.13 -15.29
N THR A 575 -43.40 54.11 -14.47
CA THR A 575 -43.21 55.51 -14.88
C THR A 575 -41.71 55.77 -14.97
N LYS A 576 -41.33 56.30 -16.10
CA LYS A 576 -40.00 56.69 -16.62
C LYS A 576 -39.03 57.19 -15.57
#